data_ad35e63d09e84160de5652b5bebcd853
#
_entry.id   ad35e63d09e84160de5652b5bebcd853
#
_cell.length_a   1.000
_cell.length_b   1.000
_cell.length_c   1.000
_cell.angle_alpha   90.00
_cell.angle_beta   90.00
_cell.angle_gamma   90.00
#
_symmetry.space_group_name_H-M   'P 1'
#
loop_
_entity.id
_entity.type
_entity.pdbx_description
1 polymer ?
#
loop_
_entity_poly.entity_id
_entity_poly.type
_entity_poly.pdbx_seq_one_letter_code
_entity_poly.pdbx_strand_id
1 'polypeptide(L)'
;MNVPYLLQNQYFKNDASTQEHTAQLDYTNPINSIHSIETGIKYIFRRSKSDGKYYLADKTGEYRYDQDMSTQYDHKQDILAAYLGYQLKYKKLGGKAGIRYEHTFMDADYKNKDEKFDAQFDDLVPSLMFSYQLAPTQSLRASYNMRISRPGIWFLNPFTDTSNPTAISYGNPDLESEKAHSLSVTFGSFSQKFNVNVSANYSFVNNGIEQYSFIKDGVMNSTYDNIGKSKNINLSLFLNWNMSPKTRFNINGRGAYVDYRSSGLDLKNHGWEGNVFGSFQQTLPWDLRLSLNGGGGTPHISLQGKSSSFYYYAIGLSRSFLKEKRLTISLNSSNLFNKYITFKNNINTPTFCSSTATRIPMRYYGFNISWRFGELKAQVKKAARSINNDDLKSGGGNAGTGGGIPAN
;
A
#
# COMPACT_ATOMS: atom_id res chain seq x y z
N MET A 1 -26.88 -17.41 -25.95
CA MET A 1 -26.85 -18.55 -25.03
C MET A 1 -27.77 -18.21 -23.88
N ASN A 2 -28.90 -18.92 -23.77
CA ASN A 2 -29.73 -18.81 -22.56
C ASN A 2 -29.01 -19.59 -21.45
N VAL A 3 -28.44 -18.87 -20.51
CA VAL A 3 -27.91 -19.47 -19.30
C VAL A 3 -29.08 -19.57 -18.32
N PRO A 4 -29.58 -20.77 -18.00
CA PRO A 4 -30.64 -20.91 -17.04
C PRO A 4 -30.07 -20.85 -15.63
N TYR A 5 -29.52 -19.73 -15.24
CA TYR A 5 -29.27 -19.49 -13.82
C TYR A 5 -30.59 -19.02 -13.22
N LEU A 6 -31.22 -19.87 -12.48
CA LEU A 6 -32.16 -19.47 -11.43
C LEU A 6 -31.33 -18.64 -10.42
N LEU A 7 -31.29 -17.34 -10.62
CA LEU A 7 -30.68 -16.42 -9.67
C LEU A 7 -31.54 -16.46 -8.40
N GLN A 8 -31.06 -17.21 -7.41
CA GLN A 8 -31.65 -17.23 -6.09
C GLN A 8 -31.17 -15.99 -5.33
N ASN A 9 -32.05 -15.27 -4.68
CA ASN A 9 -31.66 -14.16 -3.84
C ASN A 9 -30.77 -14.68 -2.70
N GLN A 10 -29.65 -14.00 -2.50
CA GLN A 10 -28.64 -14.34 -1.51
C GLN A 10 -28.46 -13.18 -0.54
N TYR A 11 -28.23 -13.48 0.72
CA TYR A 11 -27.74 -12.53 1.71
C TYR A 11 -26.54 -13.13 2.39
N PHE A 12 -25.45 -12.38 2.45
CA PHE A 12 -24.30 -12.81 3.21
C PHE A 12 -23.84 -11.73 4.18
N LYS A 13 -23.30 -12.16 5.30
CA LYS A 13 -22.73 -11.33 6.33
C LYS A 13 -21.38 -11.92 6.73
N ASN A 14 -20.34 -11.10 6.70
CA ASN A 14 -19.02 -11.50 7.18
C ASN A 14 -18.57 -10.56 8.29
N ASP A 15 -18.40 -11.09 9.50
CA ASP A 15 -17.84 -10.38 10.64
C ASP A 15 -16.37 -10.81 10.81
N ALA A 16 -15.43 -9.92 10.44
CA ALA A 16 -14.01 -10.19 10.52
C ALA A 16 -13.31 -9.24 11.49
N SER A 17 -12.34 -9.75 12.25
CA SER A 17 -11.55 -8.96 13.18
C SER A 17 -10.11 -9.46 13.25
N THR A 18 -9.17 -8.55 13.48
CA THR A 18 -7.77 -8.88 13.77
C THR A 18 -7.35 -8.18 15.04
N GLN A 19 -6.72 -8.94 15.94
CA GLN A 19 -6.08 -8.44 17.15
C GLN A 19 -4.58 -8.69 17.04
N GLU A 20 -3.78 -7.70 17.39
CA GLU A 20 -2.32 -7.78 17.40
C GLU A 20 -1.77 -7.25 18.71
N HIS A 21 -0.88 -8.02 19.33
CA HIS A 21 -0.16 -7.65 20.51
C HIS A 21 1.34 -7.79 20.25
N THR A 22 2.10 -6.77 20.60
CA THR A 22 3.55 -6.77 20.38
C THR A 22 4.28 -6.44 21.68
N ALA A 23 5.26 -7.26 22.02
CA ALA A 23 6.25 -6.98 23.04
C ALA A 23 7.63 -6.86 22.39
N GLN A 24 8.38 -5.83 22.75
CA GLN A 24 9.71 -5.58 22.18
C GLN A 24 10.66 -5.06 23.25
N LEU A 25 11.87 -5.59 23.26
CA LEU A 25 12.97 -5.13 24.11
C LEU A 25 14.17 -4.80 23.23
N ASP A 26 14.61 -3.54 23.31
CA ASP A 26 15.73 -3.02 22.55
C ASP A 26 16.87 -2.62 23.48
N TYR A 27 18.09 -2.99 23.13
CA TYR A 27 19.30 -2.55 23.79
C TYR A 27 20.25 -1.91 22.78
N THR A 28 20.68 -0.70 23.05
CA THR A 28 21.66 0.03 22.23
C THR A 28 22.86 0.37 23.09
N ASN A 29 24.04 -0.06 22.66
CA ASN A 29 25.30 0.24 23.33
C ASN A 29 26.22 1.04 22.37
N PRO A 30 26.44 2.33 22.64
CA PRO A 30 27.47 3.09 21.98
C PRO A 30 28.84 2.70 22.56
N ILE A 31 29.59 1.88 21.83
CA ILE A 31 30.94 1.44 22.23
C ILE A 31 31.87 2.66 22.33
N ASN A 32 31.74 3.57 21.38
CA ASN A 32 32.41 4.87 21.37
C ASN A 32 31.66 5.85 20.42
N SER A 33 32.25 7.00 20.12
CA SER A 33 31.64 8.02 19.23
C SER A 33 31.48 7.56 17.77
N ILE A 34 32.15 6.49 17.38
CA ILE A 34 32.17 5.97 16.00
C ILE A 34 31.33 4.70 15.87
N HIS A 35 31.33 3.83 16.86
CA HIS A 35 30.79 2.48 16.82
C HIS A 35 29.64 2.32 17.81
N SER A 36 28.52 1.76 17.37
CA SER A 36 27.46 1.31 18.26
C SER A 36 26.87 -0.03 17.81
N ILE A 37 26.41 -0.79 18.79
CA ILE A 37 25.72 -2.07 18.59
C ILE A 37 24.27 -1.89 19.06
N GLU A 38 23.35 -2.42 18.30
CA GLU A 38 21.93 -2.51 18.63
C GLU A 38 21.57 -3.99 18.65
N THR A 39 20.84 -4.43 19.66
CA THR A 39 20.29 -5.79 19.71
C THR A 39 18.92 -5.76 20.36
N GLY A 40 18.11 -6.75 20.08
CA GLY A 40 16.80 -6.83 20.71
C GLY A 40 16.06 -8.11 20.35
N ILE A 41 14.97 -8.28 21.05
CA ILE A 41 13.99 -9.34 20.82
C ILE A 41 12.62 -8.73 20.64
N LYS A 42 11.82 -9.35 19.79
CA LYS A 42 10.45 -8.93 19.50
C LYS A 42 9.55 -10.15 19.44
N TYR A 43 8.41 -10.08 20.09
CA TYR A 43 7.34 -11.05 20.00
C TYR A 43 6.08 -10.38 19.51
N ILE A 44 5.45 -10.98 18.49
CA ILE A 44 4.18 -10.53 17.93
C ILE A 44 3.20 -11.70 18.03
N PHE A 45 2.10 -11.46 18.72
CA PHE A 45 0.94 -12.34 18.70
C PHE A 45 -0.15 -11.69 17.86
N ARG A 46 -0.66 -12.43 16.88
CA ARG A 46 -1.72 -11.96 15.97
C ARG A 46 -2.80 -13.02 15.88
N ARG A 47 -4.05 -12.59 16.04
CA ARG A 47 -5.21 -13.44 15.87
C ARG A 47 -6.22 -12.78 14.96
N SER A 48 -6.59 -13.45 13.89
CA SER A 48 -7.60 -13.01 12.93
C SER A 48 -8.75 -13.99 12.93
N LYS A 49 -9.98 -13.47 13.01
CA LYS A 49 -11.21 -14.26 12.96
C LYS A 49 -12.10 -13.74 11.85
N SER A 50 -12.80 -14.64 11.19
CA SER A 50 -13.84 -14.32 10.23
C SER A 50 -15.01 -15.29 10.43
N ASP A 51 -16.22 -14.73 10.54
CA ASP A 51 -17.49 -15.47 10.64
C ASP A 51 -18.37 -15.04 9.46
N GLY A 52 -18.22 -15.78 8.37
CA GLY A 52 -18.96 -15.58 7.13
C GLY A 52 -20.22 -16.45 7.11
N LYS A 53 -21.39 -15.80 7.13
CA LYS A 53 -22.71 -16.47 7.12
C LYS A 53 -23.42 -16.22 5.81
N TYR A 54 -23.82 -17.29 5.17
CA TYR A 54 -24.61 -17.31 3.96
C TYR A 54 -26.06 -17.65 4.25
N TYR A 55 -26.96 -16.95 3.54
CA TYR A 55 -28.38 -17.19 3.60
C TYR A 55 -28.95 -17.20 2.18
N LEU A 56 -29.69 -18.22 1.84
CA LEU A 56 -30.39 -18.35 0.57
C LEU A 56 -31.88 -18.10 0.75
N ALA A 57 -32.48 -17.29 -0.12
CA ALA A 57 -33.92 -17.08 -0.11
C ALA A 57 -34.63 -18.32 -0.69
N ASP A 58 -35.64 -18.83 0.01
CA ASP A 58 -36.51 -19.88 -0.51
C ASP A 58 -37.56 -19.30 -1.49
N LYS A 59 -38.44 -20.15 -2.01
CA LYS A 59 -39.49 -19.77 -2.95
C LYS A 59 -40.49 -18.74 -2.39
N THR A 60 -40.56 -18.60 -1.08
CA THR A 60 -41.41 -17.62 -0.38
C THR A 60 -40.70 -16.29 -0.14
N GLY A 61 -39.41 -16.23 -0.44
CA GLY A 61 -38.55 -15.05 -0.20
C GLY A 61 -37.97 -14.99 1.22
N GLU A 62 -38.14 -16.04 2.03
CA GLU A 62 -37.55 -16.15 3.36
C GLU A 62 -36.10 -16.61 3.27
N TYR A 63 -35.18 -15.94 3.95
CA TYR A 63 -33.75 -16.25 3.97
C TYR A 63 -33.44 -17.34 4.97
N ARG A 64 -32.89 -18.46 4.49
CA ARG A 64 -32.45 -19.61 5.31
C ARG A 64 -30.94 -19.68 5.33
N TYR A 65 -30.39 -19.93 6.51
CA TYR A 65 -28.96 -20.12 6.71
C TYR A 65 -28.46 -21.35 5.93
N ASP A 66 -27.39 -21.16 5.16
CA ASP A 66 -26.71 -22.21 4.41
C ASP A 66 -25.37 -22.51 5.09
N GLN A 67 -25.28 -23.70 5.70
CA GLN A 67 -24.10 -24.12 6.44
C GLN A 67 -22.93 -24.46 5.51
N ASP A 68 -23.20 -25.02 4.34
CA ASP A 68 -22.18 -25.49 3.41
C ASP A 68 -21.44 -24.30 2.74
N MET A 69 -22.18 -23.21 2.49
CA MET A 69 -21.62 -21.98 1.94
C MET A 69 -21.02 -21.05 3.02
N SER A 70 -21.34 -21.27 4.30
CA SER A 70 -20.84 -20.46 5.41
C SER A 70 -19.45 -20.91 5.83
N THR A 71 -18.61 -19.99 6.30
CA THR A 71 -17.22 -20.28 6.69
C THR A 71 -16.88 -19.57 7.98
N GLN A 72 -16.43 -20.34 8.99
CA GLN A 72 -15.85 -19.79 10.21
C GLN A 72 -14.35 -20.08 10.25
N TYR A 73 -13.58 -19.04 10.34
CA TYR A 73 -12.12 -19.09 10.25
C TYR A 73 -11.47 -18.39 11.46
N ASP A 74 -10.57 -19.09 12.15
CA ASP A 74 -9.75 -18.57 13.24
C ASP A 74 -8.28 -18.81 12.91
N HIS A 75 -7.52 -17.73 12.70
CA HIS A 75 -6.11 -17.78 12.35
C HIS A 75 -5.29 -17.13 13.45
N LYS A 76 -4.27 -17.85 13.92
CA LYS A 76 -3.31 -17.39 14.92
C LYS A 76 -1.92 -17.38 14.31
N GLN A 77 -1.15 -16.40 14.70
CA GLN A 77 0.23 -16.26 14.27
C GLN A 77 1.07 -15.73 15.42
N ASP A 78 2.10 -16.48 15.79
CA ASP A 78 3.10 -16.14 16.78
C ASP A 78 4.43 -15.94 16.07
N ILE A 79 5.06 -14.77 16.22
CA ILE A 79 6.33 -14.45 15.60
C ILE A 79 7.32 -14.07 16.68
N LEU A 80 8.38 -14.85 16.81
CA LEU A 80 9.50 -14.55 17.67
C LEU A 80 10.68 -14.08 16.80
N ALA A 81 11.19 -12.89 17.08
CA ALA A 81 12.32 -12.32 16.36
C ALA A 81 13.46 -11.92 17.30
N ALA A 82 14.68 -12.17 16.88
CA ALA A 82 15.89 -11.66 17.50
C ALA A 82 16.73 -10.93 16.43
N TYR A 83 17.36 -9.83 16.79
CA TYR A 83 18.15 -9.06 15.84
C TYR A 83 19.42 -8.48 16.46
N LEU A 84 20.41 -8.31 15.58
CA LEU A 84 21.68 -7.68 15.86
C LEU A 84 21.97 -6.65 14.75
N GLY A 85 22.34 -5.45 15.17
CA GLY A 85 22.72 -4.36 14.30
C GLY A 85 24.05 -3.74 14.73
N TYR A 86 24.83 -3.34 13.76
CA TYR A 86 26.06 -2.58 13.96
C TYR A 86 25.96 -1.27 13.19
N GLN A 87 26.30 -0.16 13.84
CA GLN A 87 26.33 1.16 13.25
C GLN A 87 27.72 1.77 13.34
N LEU A 88 28.18 2.32 12.22
CA LEU A 88 29.41 3.09 12.07
C LEU A 88 29.08 4.53 11.74
N LYS A 89 29.71 5.49 12.45
CA LYS A 89 29.67 6.93 12.15
C LYS A 89 31.09 7.48 12.16
N TYR A 90 31.68 7.72 11.01
CA TYR A 90 33.02 8.25 10.92
C TYR A 90 33.08 9.44 9.97
N LYS A 91 33.29 10.65 10.53
CA LYS A 91 33.30 11.92 9.77
C LYS A 91 32.05 12.05 8.88
N LYS A 92 32.23 12.03 7.57
CA LYS A 92 31.18 12.15 6.56
C LYS A 92 30.53 10.80 6.20
N LEU A 93 31.01 9.73 6.78
CA LEU A 93 30.64 8.36 6.46
C LEU A 93 29.73 7.80 7.54
N GLY A 94 28.59 7.22 7.14
CA GLY A 94 27.72 6.44 7.99
C GLY A 94 27.48 5.06 7.38
N GLY A 95 27.49 4.04 8.22
CA GLY A 95 27.15 2.67 7.84
C GLY A 95 26.25 2.04 8.88
N LYS A 96 25.32 1.18 8.44
CA LYS A 96 24.54 0.32 9.32
C LYS A 96 24.40 -1.04 8.65
N ALA A 97 24.74 -2.10 9.38
CA ALA A 97 24.50 -3.49 8.99
C ALA A 97 23.66 -4.15 10.05
N GLY A 98 22.68 -4.93 9.65
CA GLY A 98 21.77 -5.62 10.58
C GLY A 98 21.36 -6.98 10.03
N ILE A 99 21.10 -7.88 10.94
CA ILE A 99 20.54 -9.19 10.67
C ILE A 99 19.43 -9.46 11.67
N ARG A 100 18.30 -9.98 11.23
CA ARG A 100 17.17 -10.39 12.06
C ARG A 100 16.77 -11.80 11.70
N TYR A 101 16.64 -12.62 12.70
CA TYR A 101 16.07 -13.96 12.60
C TYR A 101 14.65 -13.91 13.11
N GLU A 102 13.72 -14.49 12.39
CA GLU A 102 12.32 -14.62 12.77
C GLU A 102 11.89 -16.08 12.69
N HIS A 103 11.27 -16.55 13.76
CA HIS A 103 10.58 -17.83 13.78
C HIS A 103 9.07 -17.55 13.90
N THR A 104 8.30 -18.10 12.97
CA THR A 104 6.84 -17.88 12.87
C THR A 104 6.12 -19.20 13.05
N PHE A 105 5.19 -19.25 13.98
CA PHE A 105 4.20 -20.32 14.11
C PHE A 105 2.87 -19.80 13.58
N MET A 106 2.18 -20.62 12.81
CA MET A 106 0.89 -20.29 12.23
C MET A 106 -0.07 -21.44 12.43
N ASP A 107 -1.25 -21.13 12.98
CA ASP A 107 -2.37 -22.04 13.17
C ASP A 107 -3.60 -21.47 12.45
N ALA A 108 -4.29 -22.26 11.65
CA ALA A 108 -5.56 -21.89 11.06
C ALA A 108 -6.61 -23.02 11.30
N ASP A 109 -7.78 -22.64 11.77
CA ASP A 109 -8.88 -23.55 12.10
C ASP A 109 -10.14 -23.14 11.35
N TYR A 110 -10.62 -24.02 10.45
CA TYR A 110 -11.87 -23.90 9.71
C TYR A 110 -12.96 -24.68 10.42
N LYS A 111 -13.61 -24.06 11.40
CA LYS A 111 -14.56 -24.72 12.31
C LYS A 111 -15.72 -25.42 11.62
N ASN A 112 -16.16 -24.93 10.45
CA ASN A 112 -17.29 -25.51 9.73
C ASN A 112 -16.92 -26.71 8.87
N LYS A 113 -15.63 -26.89 8.56
CA LYS A 113 -15.14 -27.96 7.70
C LYS A 113 -14.30 -29.00 8.43
N ASP A 114 -14.06 -28.78 9.73
CA ASP A 114 -13.17 -29.61 10.58
C ASP A 114 -11.75 -29.74 9.98
N GLU A 115 -11.32 -28.69 9.26
CA GLU A 115 -10.01 -28.60 8.63
C GLU A 115 -9.10 -27.71 9.49
N LYS A 116 -7.89 -28.19 9.76
CA LYS A 116 -6.85 -27.44 10.48
C LYS A 116 -5.59 -27.43 9.65
N PHE A 117 -4.93 -26.29 9.69
CA PHE A 117 -3.65 -26.10 9.05
C PHE A 117 -2.68 -25.49 10.06
N ASP A 118 -1.48 -26.04 10.16
CA ASP A 118 -0.38 -25.50 10.93
C ASP A 118 0.87 -25.38 10.06
N ALA A 119 1.64 -24.33 10.24
CA ALA A 119 2.90 -24.10 9.54
C ALA A 119 3.90 -23.39 10.42
N GLN A 120 5.19 -23.65 10.15
CA GLN A 120 6.31 -22.99 10.80
C GLN A 120 7.29 -22.48 9.75
N PHE A 121 7.81 -21.29 9.94
CA PHE A 121 8.75 -20.66 9.02
C PHE A 121 9.93 -20.07 9.78
N ASP A 122 11.11 -20.24 9.19
CA ASP A 122 12.34 -19.63 9.65
C ASP A 122 12.84 -18.63 8.61
N ASP A 123 13.04 -17.39 9.02
CA ASP A 123 13.44 -16.33 8.12
C ASP A 123 14.65 -15.56 8.64
N LEU A 124 15.64 -15.41 7.78
CA LEU A 124 16.81 -14.57 8.04
C LEU A 124 16.71 -13.30 7.19
N VAL A 125 16.66 -12.13 7.85
CA VAL A 125 16.36 -10.84 7.24
C VAL A 125 17.56 -9.91 7.35
N PRO A 126 18.46 -9.87 6.35
CA PRO A 126 19.60 -8.97 6.32
C PRO A 126 19.21 -7.57 5.89
N SER A 127 19.93 -6.58 6.40
CA SER A 127 19.87 -5.19 5.98
C SER A 127 21.23 -4.53 5.98
N LEU A 128 21.46 -3.66 5.00
CA LEU A 128 22.70 -2.89 4.88
C LEU A 128 22.37 -1.47 4.43
N MET A 129 22.98 -0.49 5.07
CA MET A 129 22.86 0.91 4.68
C MET A 129 24.25 1.57 4.74
N PHE A 130 24.56 2.32 3.73
CA PHE A 130 25.72 3.18 3.63
C PHE A 130 25.28 4.59 3.31
N SER A 131 25.88 5.60 3.93
CA SER A 131 25.60 7.01 3.68
C SER A 131 26.88 7.82 3.64
N TYR A 132 26.94 8.76 2.72
CA TYR A 132 28.06 9.70 2.59
C TYR A 132 27.57 11.13 2.48
N GLN A 133 28.08 12.01 3.35
CA GLN A 133 27.76 13.42 3.36
C GLN A 133 28.69 14.16 2.38
N LEU A 134 28.19 14.45 1.18
CA LEU A 134 28.94 15.14 0.12
C LEU A 134 29.25 16.60 0.51
N ALA A 135 28.23 17.29 0.99
CA ALA A 135 28.28 18.67 1.48
C ALA A 135 27.33 18.82 2.68
N PRO A 136 27.37 19.93 3.44
CA PRO A 136 26.46 20.13 4.59
C PRO A 136 24.99 19.94 4.27
N THR A 137 24.59 20.20 3.02
CA THR A 137 23.19 20.08 2.55
C THR A 137 22.97 18.91 1.59
N GLN A 138 24.00 18.10 1.28
CA GLN A 138 23.92 17.06 0.26
C GLN A 138 24.40 15.71 0.80
N SER A 139 23.62 14.67 0.59
CA SER A 139 23.95 13.32 1.00
C SER A 139 23.65 12.30 -0.10
N LEU A 140 24.48 11.26 -0.14
CA LEU A 140 24.26 10.06 -0.93
C LEU A 140 24.03 8.90 0.03
N ARG A 141 23.03 8.08 -0.24
CA ARG A 141 22.73 6.87 0.55
C ARG A 141 22.52 5.68 -0.38
N ALA A 142 23.14 4.57 -0.05
CA ALA A 142 22.87 3.28 -0.67
C ALA A 142 22.36 2.32 0.39
N SER A 143 21.37 1.51 0.07
CA SER A 143 20.85 0.52 1.00
C SER A 143 20.39 -0.76 0.28
N TYR A 144 20.52 -1.86 1.01
CA TYR A 144 19.89 -3.13 0.70
C TYR A 144 19.03 -3.56 1.88
N ASN A 145 17.79 -3.93 1.60
CA ASN A 145 16.87 -4.47 2.60
C ASN A 145 16.16 -5.68 2.02
N MET A 146 16.08 -6.72 2.81
CA MET A 146 15.10 -7.77 2.62
C MET A 146 13.91 -7.52 3.54
N ARG A 147 12.70 -7.76 3.06
CA ARG A 147 11.46 -7.66 3.86
C ARG A 147 10.64 -8.92 3.67
N ILE A 148 10.04 -9.36 4.76
CA ILE A 148 9.02 -10.40 4.74
C ILE A 148 7.67 -9.69 4.67
N SER A 149 6.81 -10.17 3.77
CA SER A 149 5.44 -9.68 3.62
C SER A 149 4.49 -10.85 3.81
N ARG A 150 3.84 -10.91 4.96
CA ARG A 150 2.93 -12.00 5.31
C ARG A 150 1.55 -11.74 4.74
N PRO A 151 0.86 -12.76 4.20
CA PRO A 151 -0.52 -12.58 3.76
C PRO A 151 -1.41 -12.22 4.96
N GLY A 152 -2.17 -11.15 4.83
CA GLY A 152 -3.18 -10.78 5.82
C GLY A 152 -4.46 -11.61 5.64
N ILE A 153 -5.40 -11.49 6.57
CA ILE A 153 -6.67 -12.25 6.57
C ILE A 153 -7.44 -12.14 5.25
N TRP A 154 -7.34 -11.02 4.55
CA TRP A 154 -7.98 -10.81 3.25
C TRP A 154 -7.51 -11.81 2.19
N PHE A 155 -6.22 -12.13 2.18
CA PHE A 155 -5.64 -13.08 1.23
C PHE A 155 -5.88 -14.53 1.63
N LEU A 156 -5.97 -14.79 2.93
CA LEU A 156 -6.06 -16.14 3.50
C LEU A 156 -7.51 -16.63 3.65
N ASN A 157 -8.48 -15.69 3.78
CA ASN A 157 -9.86 -16.06 4.06
C ASN A 157 -10.52 -16.79 2.87
N PRO A 158 -10.85 -18.09 3.00
CA PRO A 158 -11.45 -18.89 1.93
C PRO A 158 -12.93 -18.55 1.68
N PHE A 159 -13.50 -17.61 2.45
CA PHE A 159 -14.87 -17.18 2.24
C PHE A 159 -15.06 -16.69 0.81
N THR A 160 -16.01 -17.31 0.08
CA THR A 160 -16.27 -16.98 -1.32
C THR A 160 -17.30 -15.86 -1.41
N ASP A 161 -16.89 -14.74 -2.00
CA ASP A 161 -17.81 -13.66 -2.37
C ASP A 161 -18.52 -14.06 -3.67
N THR A 162 -19.80 -14.35 -3.57
CA THR A 162 -20.69 -14.70 -4.68
C THR A 162 -21.70 -13.59 -5.00
N SER A 163 -21.45 -12.36 -4.55
CA SER A 163 -22.30 -11.20 -4.85
C SER A 163 -22.51 -11.00 -6.36
N ASN A 164 -21.52 -11.41 -7.15
CA ASN A 164 -21.64 -11.56 -8.59
C ASN A 164 -21.57 -13.06 -8.97
N PRO A 165 -22.67 -13.71 -9.35
CA PRO A 165 -22.67 -15.15 -9.62
C PRO A 165 -21.87 -15.57 -10.87
N THR A 166 -21.46 -14.61 -11.71
CA THR A 166 -20.61 -14.86 -12.89
C THR A 166 -19.13 -14.60 -12.64
N ALA A 167 -18.81 -14.00 -11.48
CA ALA A 167 -17.45 -13.66 -11.11
C ALA A 167 -17.27 -13.69 -9.59
N ILE A 168 -16.79 -14.80 -9.08
CA ILE A 168 -16.58 -15.03 -7.65
C ILE A 168 -15.14 -14.80 -7.24
N SER A 169 -14.92 -14.45 -5.98
CA SER A 169 -13.59 -14.28 -5.42
C SER A 169 -13.46 -14.88 -4.02
N TYR A 170 -12.27 -15.39 -3.71
CA TYR A 170 -11.94 -16.00 -2.42
C TYR A 170 -10.44 -15.92 -2.14
N GLY A 171 -10.08 -15.99 -0.86
CA GLY A 171 -8.68 -16.07 -0.44
C GLY A 171 -8.13 -17.50 -0.54
N ASN A 172 -6.82 -17.62 -0.31
CA ASN A 172 -6.10 -18.89 -0.30
C ASN A 172 -5.38 -19.05 1.04
N PRO A 173 -5.77 -20.01 1.89
CA PRO A 173 -5.12 -20.22 3.19
C PRO A 173 -3.71 -20.79 3.09
N ASP A 174 -3.33 -21.42 1.98
CA ASP A 174 -2.05 -22.08 1.79
C ASP A 174 -0.92 -21.12 1.37
N LEU A 175 -1.17 -19.80 1.44
CA LEU A 175 -0.20 -18.80 1.05
C LEU A 175 0.98 -18.71 2.02
N GLU A 176 2.18 -18.74 1.45
CA GLU A 176 3.43 -18.45 2.13
C GLU A 176 3.76 -16.95 2.16
N SER A 177 4.66 -16.57 3.07
CA SER A 177 5.18 -15.20 3.13
C SER A 177 6.05 -14.87 1.91
N GLU A 178 5.89 -13.68 1.36
CA GLU A 178 6.78 -13.15 0.32
C GLU A 178 8.09 -12.67 0.92
N LYS A 179 9.19 -12.87 0.18
CA LYS A 179 10.50 -12.30 0.48
C LYS A 179 10.87 -11.27 -0.58
N ALA A 180 10.73 -10.00 -0.22
CA ALA A 180 10.99 -8.89 -1.12
C ALA A 180 12.41 -8.33 -0.87
N HIS A 181 13.22 -8.30 -1.89
CA HIS A 181 14.56 -7.70 -1.87
C HIS A 181 14.53 -6.33 -2.52
N SER A 182 15.19 -5.35 -1.91
CA SER A 182 15.26 -3.98 -2.41
C SER A 182 16.67 -3.42 -2.27
N LEU A 183 17.21 -2.94 -3.38
CA LEU A 183 18.45 -2.17 -3.44
C LEU A 183 18.09 -0.74 -3.84
N SER A 184 18.54 0.25 -3.09
CA SER A 184 18.26 1.64 -3.42
C SER A 184 19.49 2.52 -3.32
N VAL A 185 19.57 3.51 -4.22
CA VAL A 185 20.54 4.61 -4.15
C VAL A 185 19.76 5.91 -4.18
N THR A 186 19.98 6.75 -3.18
CA THR A 186 19.25 8.00 -3.00
C THR A 186 20.24 9.16 -2.86
N PHE A 187 20.07 10.18 -3.69
CA PHE A 187 20.72 11.48 -3.57
C PHE A 187 19.71 12.48 -3.01
N GLY A 188 20.10 13.17 -1.95
CA GLY A 188 19.32 14.25 -1.34
C GLY A 188 20.12 15.54 -1.28
N SER A 189 19.49 16.66 -1.67
CA SER A 189 20.03 18.02 -1.51
C SER A 189 18.96 18.91 -0.90
N PHE A 190 19.24 19.50 0.26
CA PHE A 190 18.26 20.27 1.03
C PHE A 190 18.78 21.66 1.34
N SER A 191 18.08 22.67 0.83
CA SER A 191 18.34 24.07 1.11
C SER A 191 17.03 24.83 1.32
N GLN A 192 17.11 26.07 1.78
CA GLN A 192 15.93 26.93 1.96
C GLN A 192 15.17 27.18 0.66
N LYS A 193 15.89 27.28 -0.47
CA LYS A 193 15.28 27.57 -1.78
C LYS A 193 14.93 26.30 -2.57
N PHE A 194 15.73 25.23 -2.42
CA PHE A 194 15.67 24.11 -3.33
C PHE A 194 15.90 22.80 -2.58
N ASN A 195 14.91 21.93 -2.58
CA ASN A 195 15.00 20.60 -2.01
C ASN A 195 14.77 19.58 -3.11
N VAL A 196 15.74 18.71 -3.30
CA VAL A 196 15.70 17.63 -4.29
C VAL A 196 16.01 16.32 -3.61
N ASN A 197 15.24 15.30 -3.96
CA ASN A 197 15.53 13.91 -3.65
C ASN A 197 15.36 13.10 -4.93
N VAL A 198 16.40 12.40 -5.35
CA VAL A 198 16.39 11.46 -6.48
C VAL A 198 16.72 10.09 -5.95
N SER A 199 15.89 9.11 -6.22
CA SER A 199 16.11 7.74 -5.78
C SER A 199 15.94 6.75 -6.93
N ALA A 200 16.95 5.92 -7.13
CA ALA A 200 16.88 4.74 -7.99
C ALA A 200 16.71 3.50 -7.10
N ASN A 201 15.77 2.66 -7.43
CA ASN A 201 15.48 1.43 -6.69
C ASN A 201 15.35 0.25 -7.65
N TYR A 202 15.98 -0.86 -7.28
CA TYR A 202 15.76 -2.17 -7.88
C TYR A 202 15.18 -3.10 -6.83
N SER A 203 14.02 -3.66 -7.10
CA SER A 203 13.37 -4.63 -6.21
C SER A 203 12.96 -5.89 -6.97
N PHE A 204 12.99 -7.03 -6.26
CA PHE A 204 12.53 -8.29 -6.81
C PHE A 204 11.91 -9.18 -5.74
N VAL A 205 10.96 -9.99 -6.17
CA VAL A 205 10.29 -11.03 -5.39
C VAL A 205 10.27 -12.30 -6.23
N ASN A 206 10.58 -13.45 -5.62
CA ASN A 206 10.63 -14.73 -6.33
C ASN A 206 9.39 -15.60 -6.11
N ASN A 207 8.67 -15.42 -5.00
CA ASN A 207 7.43 -16.13 -4.63
C ASN A 207 6.31 -15.13 -4.28
N GLY A 208 6.08 -14.16 -5.17
CA GLY A 208 5.07 -13.12 -4.95
C GLY A 208 3.66 -13.69 -4.89
N ILE A 209 2.88 -13.18 -3.96
CA ILE A 209 1.45 -13.46 -3.88
C ILE A 209 0.76 -12.62 -4.95
N GLU A 210 0.27 -13.29 -5.98
CA GLU A 210 -0.43 -12.65 -7.09
C GLU A 210 -1.88 -13.08 -7.12
N GLN A 211 -2.76 -12.13 -7.39
CA GLN A 211 -4.13 -12.44 -7.75
C GLN A 211 -4.17 -12.98 -9.18
N TYR A 212 -4.84 -14.10 -9.36
CA TYR A 212 -5.10 -14.63 -10.69
C TYR A 212 -6.56 -15.03 -10.85
N SER A 213 -7.00 -15.02 -12.09
CA SER A 213 -8.37 -15.38 -12.43
C SER A 213 -8.37 -16.48 -13.48
N PHE A 214 -9.35 -17.37 -13.36
CA PHE A 214 -9.57 -18.47 -14.30
C PHE A 214 -11.07 -18.76 -14.45
N ILE A 215 -11.45 -19.43 -15.53
CA ILE A 215 -12.82 -19.85 -15.76
C ILE A 215 -12.99 -21.31 -15.29
N LYS A 216 -13.94 -21.53 -14.40
CA LYS A 216 -14.37 -22.87 -13.95
C LYS A 216 -15.90 -22.94 -14.04
N ASP A 217 -16.42 -23.94 -14.73
CA ASP A 217 -17.88 -24.16 -14.94
C ASP A 217 -18.63 -22.92 -15.47
N GLY A 218 -17.97 -22.14 -16.36
CA GLY A 218 -18.52 -20.91 -16.93
C GLY A 218 -18.52 -19.69 -16.02
N VAL A 219 -17.99 -19.81 -14.79
CA VAL A 219 -17.86 -18.74 -13.79
C VAL A 219 -16.40 -18.27 -13.72
N MET A 220 -16.17 -16.95 -13.69
CA MET A 220 -14.86 -16.40 -13.43
C MET A 220 -14.53 -16.54 -11.94
N ASN A 221 -13.48 -17.28 -11.64
CA ASN A 221 -12.94 -17.41 -10.29
C ASN A 221 -11.71 -16.52 -10.14
N SER A 222 -11.59 -15.80 -9.05
CA SER A 222 -10.41 -15.00 -8.70
C SER A 222 -9.91 -15.39 -7.31
N THR A 223 -8.63 -15.73 -7.22
CA THR A 223 -7.98 -16.11 -5.96
C THR A 223 -6.51 -15.67 -5.97
N TYR A 224 -5.75 -16.06 -4.97
CA TYR A 224 -4.35 -15.69 -4.77
C TYR A 224 -3.49 -16.95 -4.67
N ASP A 225 -2.23 -16.82 -5.10
CA ASP A 225 -1.23 -17.89 -4.93
C ASP A 225 0.19 -17.31 -4.99
N ASN A 226 1.18 -18.04 -4.44
CA ASN A 226 2.60 -17.72 -4.50
C ASN A 226 3.23 -18.09 -5.86
N ILE A 227 2.66 -17.57 -6.93
CA ILE A 227 3.01 -17.90 -8.32
C ILE A 227 3.79 -16.80 -9.03
N GLY A 228 3.93 -15.65 -8.38
CA GLY A 228 4.51 -14.45 -8.98
C GLY A 228 6.01 -14.39 -8.80
N LYS A 229 6.72 -14.04 -9.89
CA LYS A 229 8.06 -13.48 -9.85
C LYS A 229 7.99 -12.08 -10.38
N SER A 230 8.47 -11.11 -9.63
CA SER A 230 8.46 -9.72 -10.06
C SER A 230 9.84 -9.10 -9.98
N LYS A 231 10.16 -8.26 -10.95
CA LYS A 231 11.33 -7.36 -10.96
C LYS A 231 10.86 -5.97 -11.29
N ASN A 232 11.35 -5.00 -10.55
CA ASN A 232 10.97 -3.61 -10.71
C ASN A 232 12.22 -2.73 -10.60
N ILE A 233 12.47 -1.93 -11.63
CA ILE A 233 13.48 -0.86 -11.61
C ILE A 233 12.71 0.43 -11.64
N ASN A 234 12.85 1.27 -10.62
CA ASN A 234 12.17 2.56 -10.58
C ASN A 234 13.14 3.71 -10.31
N LEU A 235 12.83 4.85 -10.91
CA LEU A 235 13.44 6.14 -10.64
C LEU A 235 12.37 7.06 -10.09
N SER A 236 12.62 7.67 -8.93
CA SER A 236 11.72 8.66 -8.33
C SER A 236 12.42 9.99 -8.14
N LEU A 237 11.68 11.06 -8.34
CA LEU A 237 12.10 12.44 -8.18
C LEU A 237 11.12 13.16 -7.25
N PHE A 238 11.65 13.77 -6.21
CA PHE A 238 10.95 14.78 -5.44
C PHE A 238 11.71 16.11 -5.58
N LEU A 239 10.97 17.15 -5.95
CA LEU A 239 11.49 18.51 -6.07
C LEU A 239 10.55 19.47 -5.35
N ASN A 240 11.10 20.28 -4.46
CA ASN A 240 10.41 21.44 -3.88
C ASN A 240 11.28 22.68 -4.12
N TRP A 241 10.75 23.65 -4.85
CA TRP A 241 11.44 24.85 -5.25
C TRP A 241 10.70 26.10 -4.76
N ASN A 242 11.26 26.79 -3.78
CA ASN A 242 10.82 28.10 -3.32
C ASN A 242 11.47 29.16 -4.21
N MET A 243 10.88 29.43 -5.40
CA MET A 243 11.40 30.40 -6.38
C MET A 243 11.49 31.80 -5.78
N SER A 244 10.51 32.14 -4.95
CA SER A 244 10.48 33.41 -4.20
C SER A 244 9.65 33.21 -2.90
N PRO A 245 9.62 34.19 -1.97
CA PRO A 245 8.72 34.14 -0.81
C PRO A 245 7.25 34.03 -1.17
N LYS A 246 6.87 34.39 -2.41
CA LYS A 246 5.50 34.35 -2.93
C LYS A 246 5.22 33.22 -3.89
N THR A 247 6.25 32.53 -4.40
CA THR A 247 6.14 31.53 -5.47
C THR A 247 6.77 30.23 -5.02
N ARG A 248 6.00 29.16 -5.03
CA ARG A 248 6.44 27.81 -4.68
C ARG A 248 6.01 26.80 -5.73
N PHE A 249 6.90 25.93 -6.08
CA PHE A 249 6.68 24.85 -7.02
C PHE A 249 7.11 23.51 -6.41
N ASN A 250 6.29 22.48 -6.59
CA ASN A 250 6.57 21.13 -6.12
C ASN A 250 6.29 20.13 -7.25
N ILE A 251 7.19 19.18 -7.43
CA ILE A 251 7.00 18.02 -8.32
C ILE A 251 7.33 16.75 -7.56
N ASN A 252 6.52 15.74 -7.77
CA ASN A 252 6.73 14.37 -7.33
C ASN A 252 6.47 13.45 -8.53
N GLY A 253 7.49 12.71 -8.94
CA GLY A 253 7.42 11.85 -10.12
C GLY A 253 8.06 10.50 -9.87
N ARG A 254 7.52 9.48 -10.51
CA ARG A 254 8.05 8.13 -10.54
C ARG A 254 7.93 7.56 -11.94
N GLY A 255 9.01 6.96 -12.44
CA GLY A 255 9.01 6.11 -13.62
C GLY A 255 9.57 4.74 -13.25
N ALA A 256 8.94 3.67 -13.72
CA ALA A 256 9.36 2.32 -13.41
C ALA A 256 9.25 1.41 -14.64
N TYR A 257 10.17 0.45 -14.74
CA TYR A 257 10.01 -0.71 -15.59
C TYR A 257 9.70 -1.91 -14.72
N VAL A 258 8.61 -2.61 -15.02
CA VAL A 258 8.15 -3.78 -14.29
C VAL A 258 8.19 -5.02 -15.19
N ASP A 259 8.55 -6.17 -14.62
CA ASP A 259 8.55 -7.48 -15.27
C ASP A 259 7.93 -8.49 -14.31
N TYR A 260 6.76 -8.99 -14.65
CA TYR A 260 6.00 -10.00 -13.93
C TYR A 260 6.02 -11.31 -14.68
N ARG A 261 6.24 -12.42 -13.98
CA ARG A 261 6.27 -13.77 -14.54
C ARG A 261 5.64 -14.76 -13.59
N SER A 262 4.91 -15.70 -14.13
CA SER A 262 4.44 -16.89 -13.42
C SER A 262 4.69 -18.11 -14.30
N SER A 263 5.55 -19.01 -13.80
CA SER A 263 5.82 -20.28 -14.49
C SER A 263 4.65 -21.26 -14.33
N GLY A 264 3.91 -21.20 -13.23
CA GLY A 264 2.73 -22.07 -13.00
C GLY A 264 1.55 -21.76 -13.92
N LEU A 265 1.42 -20.50 -14.35
CA LEU A 265 0.36 -20.07 -15.27
C LEU A 265 0.85 -19.86 -16.71
N ASP A 266 2.15 -20.03 -16.97
CA ASP A 266 2.82 -19.68 -18.25
C ASP A 266 2.51 -18.24 -18.68
N LEU A 267 2.54 -17.31 -17.73
CA LEU A 267 2.22 -15.91 -17.97
C LEU A 267 3.46 -15.03 -17.79
N LYS A 268 3.55 -14.02 -18.67
CA LYS A 268 4.55 -12.98 -18.63
C LYS A 268 3.95 -11.65 -19.05
N ASN A 269 4.17 -10.61 -18.25
CA ASN A 269 3.81 -9.26 -18.60
C ASN A 269 4.86 -8.26 -18.13
N HIS A 270 5.19 -7.27 -18.95
CA HIS A 270 6.20 -6.28 -18.62
C HIS A 270 5.91 -4.96 -19.31
N GLY A 271 6.52 -3.90 -18.84
CA GLY A 271 6.46 -2.59 -19.50
C GLY A 271 6.82 -1.44 -18.60
N TRP A 272 6.64 -0.25 -19.11
CA TRP A 272 6.87 0.99 -18.41
C TRP A 272 5.61 1.51 -17.78
N GLU A 273 5.72 1.94 -16.54
CA GLU A 273 4.68 2.66 -15.81
C GLU A 273 5.28 3.88 -15.11
N GLY A 274 4.43 4.86 -14.81
CA GLY A 274 4.89 6.03 -14.10
C GLY A 274 3.77 6.97 -13.76
N ASN A 275 4.08 7.90 -12.87
CA ASN A 275 3.18 8.99 -12.50
C ASN A 275 3.98 10.26 -12.22
N VAL A 276 3.30 11.38 -12.43
CA VAL A 276 3.81 12.71 -12.10
C VAL A 276 2.70 13.51 -11.47
N PHE A 277 3.02 14.15 -10.35
CA PHE A 277 2.15 15.09 -9.64
C PHE A 277 2.89 16.37 -9.38
N GLY A 278 2.24 17.50 -9.61
CA GLY A 278 2.82 18.80 -9.38
C GLY A 278 1.87 19.74 -8.67
N SER A 279 2.44 20.67 -7.92
CA SER A 279 1.70 21.80 -7.36
C SER A 279 2.47 23.11 -7.60
N PHE A 280 1.72 24.13 -7.89
CA PHE A 280 2.22 25.50 -8.03
C PHE A 280 1.39 26.39 -7.11
N GLN A 281 2.07 27.20 -6.29
CA GLN A 281 1.43 28.16 -5.40
C GLN A 281 2.01 29.55 -5.68
N GLN A 282 1.13 30.52 -5.88
CA GLN A 282 1.45 31.92 -6.08
C GLN A 282 0.66 32.82 -5.14
N THR A 283 1.34 33.63 -4.36
CA THR A 283 0.72 34.72 -3.61
C THR A 283 0.61 35.94 -4.50
N LEU A 284 -0.62 36.31 -4.84
CA LEU A 284 -1.01 37.46 -5.63
C LEU A 284 -1.16 38.69 -4.74
N PRO A 285 -1.38 39.91 -5.30
CA PRO A 285 -1.76 41.08 -4.52
C PRO A 285 -2.93 40.79 -3.55
N TRP A 286 -3.04 41.56 -2.48
CA TRP A 286 -4.03 41.43 -1.40
C TRP A 286 -3.97 40.11 -0.60
N ASP A 287 -2.78 39.49 -0.53
CA ASP A 287 -2.57 38.18 0.12
C ASP A 287 -3.48 37.05 -0.43
N LEU A 288 -3.92 37.19 -1.67
CA LEU A 288 -4.69 36.16 -2.35
C LEU A 288 -3.74 35.06 -2.82
N ARG A 289 -3.98 33.81 -2.39
CA ARG A 289 -3.15 32.66 -2.74
C ARG A 289 -3.85 31.82 -3.81
N LEU A 290 -3.22 31.75 -4.98
CA LEU A 290 -3.58 30.82 -6.04
C LEU A 290 -2.79 29.52 -5.84
N SER A 291 -3.47 28.38 -5.92
CA SER A 291 -2.89 27.04 -5.94
C SER A 291 -3.39 26.27 -7.15
N LEU A 292 -2.44 25.72 -7.92
CA LEU A 292 -2.71 24.81 -9.03
C LEU A 292 -2.08 23.46 -8.68
N ASN A 293 -2.86 22.41 -8.78
CA ASN A 293 -2.41 21.05 -8.55
C ASN A 293 -2.83 20.18 -9.73
N GLY A 294 -1.97 19.26 -10.11
CA GLY A 294 -2.31 18.34 -11.19
C GLY A 294 -1.35 17.18 -11.27
N GLY A 295 -1.78 16.18 -11.96
CA GLY A 295 -0.96 15.02 -12.19
C GLY A 295 -1.70 13.92 -12.91
N GLY A 296 -0.97 12.86 -13.16
CA GLY A 296 -1.51 11.68 -13.80
C GLY A 296 -0.50 10.55 -13.81
N GLY A 297 -0.96 9.41 -14.27
CA GLY A 297 -0.15 8.22 -14.40
C GLY A 297 -0.49 7.43 -15.66
N THR A 298 0.49 6.67 -16.11
CA THR A 298 0.35 5.68 -17.17
C THR A 298 -0.49 4.50 -16.68
N PRO A 299 -0.91 3.58 -17.54
CA PRO A 299 -1.49 2.31 -17.13
C PRO A 299 -0.60 1.57 -16.14
N HIS A 300 -1.21 1.04 -15.07
CA HIS A 300 -0.54 0.10 -14.17
C HIS A 300 -0.58 -1.31 -14.79
N ILE A 301 0.55 -2.00 -14.71
CA ILE A 301 0.76 -3.34 -15.27
C ILE A 301 0.62 -4.36 -14.15
N SER A 302 -0.14 -5.42 -14.38
CA SER A 302 -0.27 -6.59 -13.52
C SER A 302 0.11 -7.86 -14.29
N LEU A 303 0.24 -8.99 -13.63
CA LEU A 303 0.60 -10.26 -14.27
C LEU A 303 -0.32 -10.60 -15.45
N GLN A 304 -1.64 -10.44 -15.28
CA GLN A 304 -2.64 -10.83 -16.28
C GLN A 304 -3.18 -9.67 -17.13
N GLY A 305 -2.72 -8.43 -16.93
CA GLY A 305 -3.31 -7.33 -17.68
C GLY A 305 -2.75 -5.95 -17.37
N LYS A 306 -3.60 -4.96 -17.62
CA LYS A 306 -3.27 -3.55 -17.36
C LYS A 306 -4.50 -2.71 -17.07
N SER A 307 -4.35 -1.70 -16.21
CA SER A 307 -5.35 -0.67 -15.99
C SER A 307 -5.30 0.44 -17.07
N SER A 308 -6.20 1.42 -16.98
CA SER A 308 -6.10 2.65 -17.76
C SER A 308 -5.18 3.67 -17.13
N SER A 309 -4.67 4.60 -17.93
CA SER A 309 -4.09 5.85 -17.46
C SER A 309 -5.14 6.70 -16.74
N PHE A 310 -4.67 7.60 -15.88
CA PHE A 310 -5.51 8.58 -15.21
C PHE A 310 -4.83 9.95 -15.16
N TYR A 311 -5.63 11.00 -15.01
CA TYR A 311 -5.15 12.35 -14.71
C TYR A 311 -6.15 13.08 -13.84
N TYR A 312 -5.66 14.05 -13.09
CA TYR A 312 -6.50 14.99 -12.38
C TYR A 312 -5.86 16.38 -12.35
N TYR A 313 -6.67 17.40 -12.15
CA TYR A 313 -6.20 18.76 -11.91
C TYR A 313 -7.16 19.47 -10.97
N ALA A 314 -6.59 20.40 -10.20
CA ALA A 314 -7.35 21.20 -9.25
C ALA A 314 -6.82 22.64 -9.21
N ILE A 315 -7.72 23.58 -9.00
CA ILE A 315 -7.43 24.98 -8.78
C ILE A 315 -8.02 25.41 -7.43
N GLY A 316 -7.24 26.15 -6.67
CA GLY A 316 -7.66 26.72 -5.39
C GLY A 316 -7.34 28.19 -5.32
N LEU A 317 -8.24 28.95 -4.70
CA LEU A 317 -8.07 30.35 -4.40
C LEU A 317 -8.37 30.57 -2.93
N SER A 318 -7.44 31.11 -2.16
CA SER A 318 -7.61 31.33 -0.74
C SER A 318 -7.10 32.68 -0.29
N ARG A 319 -7.75 33.25 0.73
CA ARG A 319 -7.27 34.47 1.37
C ARG A 319 -7.40 34.33 2.88
N SER A 320 -6.36 34.78 3.57
CA SER A 320 -6.34 34.82 5.03
C SER A 320 -6.59 36.22 5.54
N PHE A 321 -7.41 36.34 6.58
CA PHE A 321 -7.86 37.58 7.21
C PHE A 321 -7.49 37.54 8.70
N LEU A 322 -7.65 38.68 9.37
CA LEU A 322 -7.38 38.90 10.79
C LEU A 322 -5.89 38.87 11.15
N LYS A 323 -5.59 39.35 12.37
CA LYS A 323 -4.22 39.24 12.91
C LYS A 323 -3.81 37.77 12.95
N GLU A 324 -2.52 37.49 12.68
CA GLU A 324 -1.96 36.12 12.64
C GLU A 324 -2.65 35.20 11.62
N LYS A 325 -3.36 35.75 10.64
CA LYS A 325 -4.05 34.97 9.59
C LYS A 325 -5.01 33.92 10.15
N ARG A 326 -5.76 34.29 11.18
CA ARG A 326 -6.62 33.37 11.94
C ARG A 326 -7.87 32.92 11.17
N LEU A 327 -8.36 33.71 10.22
CA LEU A 327 -9.50 33.34 9.38
C LEU A 327 -8.99 33.10 7.95
N THR A 328 -9.26 31.95 7.39
CA THR A 328 -8.94 31.65 5.98
C THR A 328 -10.21 31.23 5.25
N ILE A 329 -10.48 31.87 4.13
CA ILE A 329 -11.56 31.51 3.20
C ILE A 329 -10.91 30.91 1.95
N SER A 330 -11.41 29.76 1.50
CA SER A 330 -10.89 29.05 0.34
C SER A 330 -12.00 28.60 -0.58
N LEU A 331 -11.77 28.78 -1.88
CA LEU A 331 -12.55 28.20 -2.97
C LEU A 331 -11.67 27.17 -3.67
N ASN A 332 -12.16 25.96 -3.86
CA ASN A 332 -11.44 24.88 -4.50
C ASN A 332 -12.31 24.23 -5.56
N SER A 333 -11.68 23.83 -6.66
CA SER A 333 -12.35 23.03 -7.67
C SER A 333 -11.39 22.01 -8.26
N SER A 334 -11.88 20.80 -8.53
CA SER A 334 -11.14 19.79 -9.25
C SER A 334 -11.89 19.36 -10.51
N ASN A 335 -11.13 19.00 -11.54
CA ASN A 335 -11.65 18.49 -12.81
C ASN A 335 -12.78 19.30 -13.42
N LEU A 336 -12.63 20.64 -13.45
CA LEU A 336 -13.61 21.62 -13.93
C LEU A 336 -14.28 21.24 -15.25
N PHE A 337 -13.48 20.72 -16.21
CA PHE A 337 -13.95 20.42 -17.57
C PHE A 337 -14.46 18.99 -17.72
N ASN A 338 -14.05 18.06 -16.81
CA ASN A 338 -14.40 16.66 -16.90
C ASN A 338 -15.18 16.20 -15.66
N LYS A 339 -16.49 15.98 -15.81
CA LYS A 339 -17.34 15.50 -14.70
C LYS A 339 -16.96 14.10 -14.25
N TYR A 340 -16.56 13.23 -15.18
CA TYR A 340 -16.27 11.82 -14.90
C TYR A 340 -14.89 11.44 -15.39
N ILE A 341 -14.25 10.54 -14.68
CA ILE A 341 -13.09 9.79 -15.14
C ILE A 341 -13.50 8.31 -15.23
N THR A 342 -13.11 7.66 -16.31
CA THR A 342 -13.36 6.23 -16.51
C THR A 342 -12.07 5.47 -16.25
N PHE A 343 -12.10 4.60 -15.26
CA PHE A 343 -11.02 3.65 -14.97
C PHE A 343 -11.36 2.34 -15.64
N LYS A 344 -10.45 1.83 -16.45
CA LYS A 344 -10.58 0.53 -17.09
C LYS A 344 -9.57 -0.44 -16.48
N ASN A 345 -9.98 -1.66 -16.27
CA ASN A 345 -9.12 -2.77 -15.93
C ASN A 345 -9.32 -3.88 -16.95
N ASN A 346 -8.26 -4.23 -17.66
CA ASN A 346 -8.28 -5.25 -18.70
C ASN A 346 -7.45 -6.43 -18.24
N ILE A 347 -8.06 -7.60 -18.23
CA ILE A 347 -7.42 -8.90 -18.03
C ILE A 347 -7.33 -9.54 -19.43
N ASN A 348 -6.16 -10.02 -19.78
CA ASN A 348 -5.90 -10.70 -21.02
C ASN A 348 -5.00 -11.92 -20.77
N THR A 349 -5.59 -13.10 -20.88
CA THR A 349 -4.92 -14.38 -20.69
C THR A 349 -5.09 -15.25 -21.93
N PRO A 350 -4.35 -16.33 -22.10
CA PRO A 350 -4.55 -17.26 -23.21
C PRO A 350 -5.96 -17.88 -23.27
N THR A 351 -6.65 -17.94 -22.13
CA THR A 351 -7.94 -18.62 -22.00
C THR A 351 -9.14 -17.69 -22.00
N PHE A 352 -8.98 -16.41 -21.62
CA PHE A 352 -10.08 -15.43 -21.62
C PHE A 352 -9.58 -13.99 -21.63
N CYS A 353 -10.48 -13.08 -22.03
CA CYS A 353 -10.31 -11.64 -21.94
C CYS A 353 -11.47 -11.03 -21.14
N SER A 354 -11.15 -10.11 -20.24
CA SER A 354 -12.16 -9.35 -19.49
C SER A 354 -11.82 -7.87 -19.49
N SER A 355 -12.82 -7.02 -19.63
CA SER A 355 -12.67 -5.56 -19.55
C SER A 355 -13.75 -4.99 -18.62
N THR A 356 -13.31 -4.41 -17.54
CA THR A 356 -14.18 -3.71 -16.57
C THR A 356 -13.95 -2.21 -16.68
N ALA A 357 -15.02 -1.43 -16.83
CA ALA A 357 -14.96 0.02 -16.88
C ALA A 357 -15.78 0.63 -15.73
N THR A 358 -15.12 1.33 -14.85
CA THR A 358 -15.75 2.05 -13.72
C THR A 358 -15.70 3.54 -13.97
N ARG A 359 -16.86 4.18 -14.00
CA ARG A 359 -17.00 5.62 -14.24
C ARG A 359 -17.28 6.34 -12.93
N ILE A 360 -16.35 7.20 -12.50
CA ILE A 360 -16.41 7.88 -11.21
C ILE A 360 -16.56 9.39 -11.43
N PRO A 361 -17.51 10.08 -10.72
CA PRO A 361 -17.59 11.52 -10.75
C PRO A 361 -16.40 12.13 -10.01
N MET A 362 -15.62 12.98 -10.70
CA MET A 362 -14.40 13.59 -10.16
C MET A 362 -14.46 15.12 -10.12
N ARG A 363 -15.50 15.72 -10.73
CA ARG A 363 -15.70 17.16 -10.62
C ARG A 363 -16.19 17.52 -9.24
N TYR A 364 -15.46 18.41 -8.60
CA TYR A 364 -15.75 18.88 -7.27
C TYR A 364 -15.63 20.40 -7.19
N TYR A 365 -16.54 21.04 -6.44
CA TYR A 365 -16.49 22.43 -6.05
C TYR A 365 -16.59 22.50 -4.53
N GLY A 366 -15.68 23.20 -3.90
CA GLY A 366 -15.62 23.32 -2.46
C GLY A 366 -15.46 24.77 -2.01
N PHE A 367 -16.19 25.12 -0.98
CA PHE A 367 -16.04 26.35 -0.21
C PHE A 367 -15.65 25.93 1.21
N ASN A 368 -14.59 26.53 1.74
CA ASN A 368 -14.11 26.21 3.08
C ASN A 368 -13.83 27.50 3.84
N ILE A 369 -14.29 27.58 5.07
CA ILE A 369 -13.96 28.61 6.04
C ILE A 369 -13.21 27.94 7.19
N SER A 370 -11.99 28.35 7.42
CA SER A 370 -11.15 27.87 8.53
C SER A 370 -10.90 29.02 9.49
N TRP A 371 -11.32 28.87 10.73
CA TRP A 371 -11.07 29.83 11.78
C TRP A 371 -10.28 29.17 12.91
N ARG A 372 -9.05 29.70 13.15
CA ARG A 372 -8.18 29.29 14.24
C ARG A 372 -8.38 30.21 15.44
N PHE A 373 -8.88 29.68 16.54
CA PHE A 373 -9.06 30.38 17.80
C PHE A 373 -8.29 29.68 18.93
N GLY A 374 -7.86 30.47 19.92
CA GLY A 374 -7.05 29.97 21.02
C GLY A 374 -5.56 29.81 20.68
N GLU A 375 -4.75 29.73 21.71
CA GLU A 375 -3.31 29.40 21.66
C GLU A 375 -3.02 28.27 22.63
N LEU A 376 -2.39 27.21 22.16
CA LEU A 376 -1.81 26.20 23.03
C LEU A 376 -0.53 26.77 23.65
N LYS A 377 -0.60 27.22 24.91
CA LYS A 377 0.54 27.73 25.66
C LYS A 377 1.50 26.63 26.15
N ALA A 378 1.16 25.38 26.05
CA ALA A 378 2.00 24.27 26.42
C ALA A 378 2.36 23.40 25.20
N GLN A 379 3.65 23.29 24.93
CA GLN A 379 4.15 22.24 24.04
C GLN A 379 4.08 20.91 24.80
N VAL A 380 3.03 20.13 24.56
CA VAL A 380 3.00 18.74 24.98
C VAL A 380 3.99 17.99 24.10
N LYS A 381 5.17 17.67 24.63
CA LYS A 381 6.05 16.68 24.01
C LYS A 381 5.31 15.36 23.98
N LYS A 382 4.69 15.02 22.86
CA LYS A 382 4.23 13.66 22.59
C LYS A 382 5.48 12.79 22.48
N ALA A 383 5.80 12.05 23.51
CA ALA A 383 6.68 10.89 23.40
C ALA A 383 5.87 9.81 22.65
N ALA A 384 5.78 9.94 21.35
CA ALA A 384 5.18 8.91 20.50
C ALA A 384 6.22 7.81 20.30
N ARG A 385 6.28 6.85 21.23
CA ARG A 385 6.88 5.54 20.98
C ARG A 385 5.74 4.62 20.61
N SER A 386 5.45 4.49 19.33
CA SER A 386 4.57 3.46 18.79
C SER A 386 5.41 2.34 18.21
N ILE A 387 5.12 1.10 18.61
CA ILE A 387 5.65 -0.08 17.94
C ILE A 387 4.77 -0.28 16.70
N ASN A 388 5.37 -0.31 15.53
CA ASN A 388 4.67 -0.51 14.28
C ASN A 388 5.16 -1.80 13.62
N ASN A 389 4.22 -2.68 13.23
CA ASN A 389 4.51 -3.89 12.48
C ASN A 389 4.12 -3.65 11.02
N ASP A 390 5.11 -3.64 10.13
CA ASP A 390 4.95 -3.42 8.69
C ASP A 390 5.17 -4.71 7.87
N ASP A 391 4.99 -5.85 8.49
CA ASP A 391 5.18 -7.19 7.93
C ASP A 391 3.91 -7.80 7.30
N LEU A 392 2.74 -7.15 7.49
CA LEU A 392 1.51 -7.58 6.84
C LEU A 392 1.36 -6.98 5.45
N LYS A 393 1.13 -7.84 4.48
CA LYS A 393 0.60 -7.43 3.17
C LYS A 393 -0.87 -7.03 3.38
N SER A 394 -1.15 -5.74 3.32
CA SER A 394 -2.53 -5.25 3.34
C SER A 394 -3.20 -5.61 2.02
N GLY A 395 -4.34 -6.30 2.08
CA GLY A 395 -5.18 -6.53 0.94
C GLY A 395 -5.63 -5.18 0.40
N GLY A 396 -5.11 -4.79 -0.76
CA GLY A 396 -5.64 -3.64 -1.48
C GLY A 396 -7.07 -3.95 -1.86
N GLY A 397 -8.02 -3.36 -1.15
CA GLY A 397 -9.38 -3.31 -1.64
C GLY A 397 -9.35 -2.68 -3.03
N ASN A 398 -9.79 -3.41 -4.04
CA ASN A 398 -9.86 -3.03 -5.44
C ASN A 398 -8.53 -2.58 -6.07
N ALA A 399 -7.92 -3.44 -6.84
CA ALA A 399 -7.02 -3.05 -7.92
C ALA A 399 -7.78 -2.17 -8.94
N GLY A 400 -8.19 -0.97 -8.56
CA GLY A 400 -8.98 -0.09 -9.42
C GLY A 400 -9.20 1.32 -8.90
N THR A 401 -9.00 1.60 -7.62
CA THR A 401 -9.30 2.95 -7.09
C THR A 401 -8.34 3.45 -6.01
N GLY A 402 -7.12 2.96 -5.96
CA GLY A 402 -6.20 3.30 -4.89
C GLY A 402 -5.21 4.42 -5.18
N GLY A 403 -5.69 5.56 -5.58
CA GLY A 403 -4.98 6.82 -5.37
C GLY A 403 -5.56 7.51 -4.12
N GLY A 404 -5.31 6.98 -2.94
CA GLY A 404 -5.63 7.68 -1.71
C GLY A 404 -4.88 9.00 -1.67
N ILE A 405 -5.57 10.12 -1.87
CA ILE A 405 -5.08 11.46 -1.55
C ILE A 405 -4.87 11.44 -0.03
N PRO A 406 -3.66 11.64 0.50
CA PRO A 406 -3.49 11.77 1.93
C PRO A 406 -4.29 13.00 2.39
N ALA A 407 -5.27 12.77 3.26
CA ALA A 407 -5.91 13.86 3.97
C ALA A 407 -4.87 14.49 4.89
N ASN A 408 -4.62 15.77 4.68
CA ASN A 408 -3.86 16.63 5.60
C ASN A 408 -4.63 16.87 6.89
#